data_a8d11da7c76c0d96a5f67b01b1822d8a
#
_entry.id   a8d11da7c76c0d96a5f67b01b1822d8a
#
_cell.length_a   1.000
_cell.length_b   1.000
_cell.length_c   1.000
_cell.angle_alpha   90.00
_cell.angle_beta   90.00
_cell.angle_gamma   90.00
#
_symmetry.space_group_name_H-M   'P 1'
#
loop_
_entity.id
_entity.type
_entity.pdbx_description
1 polymer ?
#
loop_
_entity_poly.entity_id
_entity_poly.type
_entity_poly.pdbx_seq_one_letter_code
_entity_poly.pdbx_strand_id
1 'polypeptide(L)'
;MWFLSFCGNFNIKSPLPGFIMYFTASVVQKLEAAPFTLVGPASPVAAVMGQGIVLPCSLRPRRSATNMTVTWTRVADVVHHYGSRQDQHEKQGPSYRGRTGLSKEGLASGSAALSISTVRPADEGQYICFVQDGSDHERATLTLEVAAPFSLGVFPWMVALIVTLVAWMGSLGLIAYLLKAKARQSTEWGESLFSPHFQLVKLCSHGNVFSGVFF
;
A
#
# COMPACT_ATOMS: atom_id res chain seq x y z
N MET A 1 60.24 -3.90 69.11
CA MET A 1 61.61 -4.14 68.64
C MET A 1 61.68 -5.58 68.15
N TRP A 2 61.58 -5.84 66.87
CA TRP A 2 62.18 -6.97 66.20
C TRP A 2 61.90 -6.81 64.68
N PHE A 3 62.90 -6.28 64.00
CA PHE A 3 62.96 -6.27 62.52
C PHE A 3 63.49 -7.61 62.13
N LEU A 4 62.74 -8.36 61.25
CA LEU A 4 63.31 -9.46 60.52
C LEU A 4 63.33 -9.05 59.03
N SER A 5 64.57 -8.78 58.62
CA SER A 5 64.98 -8.64 57.22
C SER A 5 64.81 -9.95 56.50
N PHE A 6 63.90 -10.08 55.52
CA PHE A 6 63.81 -11.20 54.61
C PHE A 6 64.39 -10.78 53.29
N CYS A 7 65.67 -11.01 53.07
CA CYS A 7 66.29 -10.99 51.75
C CYS A 7 66.06 -12.35 51.09
N GLY A 8 65.00 -12.42 50.33
CA GLY A 8 64.71 -13.57 49.46
C GLY A 8 65.06 -13.22 48.05
N ASN A 9 66.19 -13.78 47.54
CA ASN A 9 66.52 -13.73 46.13
C ASN A 9 65.48 -14.60 45.34
N PHE A 10 64.46 -13.97 44.79
CA PHE A 10 63.46 -14.62 43.94
C PHE A 10 63.95 -14.56 42.51
N ASN A 11 64.68 -15.61 42.12
CA ASN A 11 65.08 -15.80 40.73
C ASN A 11 63.91 -16.45 39.97
N ILE A 12 62.88 -15.67 39.62
CA ILE A 12 61.79 -16.14 38.82
C ILE A 12 62.23 -16.11 37.36
N LYS A 13 62.81 -17.21 36.90
CA LYS A 13 62.78 -17.55 35.48
C LYS A 13 61.36 -17.98 35.12
N SER A 14 60.43 -17.00 35.10
CA SER A 14 59.08 -17.27 34.69
C SER A 14 58.97 -17.22 33.18
N PRO A 15 58.34 -18.18 32.52
CA PRO A 15 57.99 -18.15 31.10
C PRO A 15 56.76 -17.25 30.85
N LEU A 16 56.58 -16.26 31.74
CA LEU A 16 55.39 -15.35 31.72
C LEU A 16 55.26 -14.41 30.52
N PRO A 17 56.33 -13.90 29.85
CA PRO A 17 56.11 -13.02 28.71
C PRO A 17 55.49 -13.74 27.50
N GLY A 18 55.77 -15.02 27.29
CA GLY A 18 55.20 -15.78 26.17
C GLY A 18 53.71 -16.12 26.40
N PHE A 19 53.35 -16.39 27.66
CA PHE A 19 51.95 -16.72 27.98
C PHE A 19 51.03 -15.48 27.88
N ILE A 20 51.50 -14.32 28.34
CA ILE A 20 50.76 -13.04 28.23
C ILE A 20 50.61 -12.66 26.74
N MET A 21 51.66 -12.77 25.95
CA MET A 21 51.62 -12.50 24.50
C MET A 21 50.68 -13.47 23.75
N TYR A 22 50.66 -14.73 24.15
CA TYR A 22 49.76 -15.74 23.55
C TYR A 22 48.29 -15.47 23.92
N PHE A 23 48.00 -15.10 25.17
CA PHE A 23 46.67 -14.73 25.62
C PHE A 23 46.16 -13.46 24.96
N THR A 24 46.99 -12.42 24.87
CA THR A 24 46.61 -11.17 24.20
C THR A 24 46.41 -11.38 22.69
N ALA A 25 47.24 -12.18 22.02
CA ALA A 25 47.06 -12.53 20.64
C ALA A 25 45.77 -13.36 20.40
N SER A 26 45.44 -14.30 21.28
CA SER A 26 44.22 -15.11 21.22
C SER A 26 42.94 -14.29 21.48
N VAL A 27 43.02 -13.26 22.36
CA VAL A 27 41.89 -12.38 22.62
C VAL A 27 41.69 -11.37 21.51
N VAL A 28 42.77 -10.89 20.87
CA VAL A 28 42.69 -9.95 19.76
C VAL A 28 42.14 -10.62 18.49
N GLN A 29 42.38 -11.92 18.28
CA GLN A 29 41.82 -12.66 17.14
C GLN A 29 40.31 -12.89 17.22
N LYS A 30 39.67 -12.64 18.36
CA LYS A 30 38.22 -12.83 18.56
C LYS A 30 37.42 -11.55 18.61
N LEU A 31 37.94 -10.46 18.05
CA LEU A 31 37.17 -9.27 17.78
C LEU A 31 36.57 -9.34 16.36
N GLU A 32 36.10 -10.51 15.96
CA GLU A 32 35.19 -10.65 14.84
C GLU A 32 33.93 -9.88 15.19
N ALA A 33 33.54 -8.97 14.32
CA ALA A 33 32.33 -8.17 14.50
C ALA A 33 31.18 -9.11 14.82
N ALA A 34 30.48 -8.86 15.94
CA ALA A 34 29.33 -9.67 16.33
C ALA A 34 28.38 -9.86 15.14
N PRO A 35 27.84 -11.05 14.92
CA PRO A 35 26.94 -11.31 13.80
C PRO A 35 25.79 -10.32 13.85
N PHE A 36 25.43 -9.75 12.72
CA PHE A 36 24.28 -8.86 12.60
C PHE A 36 23.12 -9.62 11.99
N THR A 37 21.93 -9.13 12.22
CA THR A 37 20.70 -9.62 11.58
C THR A 37 20.02 -8.47 10.85
N LEU A 38 19.26 -8.76 9.82
CA LEU A 38 18.44 -7.80 9.12
C LEU A 38 16.98 -7.90 9.59
N VAL A 39 16.39 -6.75 9.84
CA VAL A 39 14.98 -6.63 10.22
C VAL A 39 14.26 -5.82 9.14
N GLY A 40 13.31 -6.48 8.47
CA GLY A 40 12.33 -5.87 7.59
C GLY A 40 10.99 -5.66 8.29
N PRO A 41 9.98 -5.13 7.61
CA PRO A 41 8.64 -4.96 8.16
C PRO A 41 7.95 -6.33 8.32
N ALA A 42 7.14 -6.47 9.36
CA ALA A 42 6.38 -7.70 9.64
C ALA A 42 5.13 -7.85 8.74
N SER A 43 4.65 -6.75 8.16
CA SER A 43 3.50 -6.70 7.27
C SER A 43 3.91 -6.18 5.88
N PRO A 44 3.13 -6.50 4.82
CA PRO A 44 3.35 -5.92 3.51
C PRO A 44 3.38 -4.39 3.56
N VAL A 45 4.20 -3.79 2.72
CA VAL A 45 4.29 -2.33 2.57
C VAL A 45 3.35 -1.91 1.45
N ALA A 46 2.36 -1.09 1.76
CA ALA A 46 1.41 -0.58 0.78
C ALA A 46 1.93 0.72 0.16
N ALA A 47 1.90 0.80 -1.16
CA ALA A 47 2.24 2.00 -1.93
C ALA A 47 1.10 2.38 -2.86
N VAL A 48 0.96 3.67 -3.13
CA VAL A 48 0.02 4.17 -4.15
C VAL A 48 0.78 4.36 -5.46
N MET A 49 0.21 3.87 -6.56
CA MET A 49 0.79 4.04 -7.90
C MET A 49 1.08 5.52 -8.20
N GLY A 50 2.28 5.79 -8.72
CA GLY A 50 2.74 7.14 -9.05
C GLY A 50 3.42 7.88 -7.90
N GLN A 51 3.27 7.44 -6.65
CA GLN A 51 3.95 8.00 -5.49
C GLN A 51 5.32 7.35 -5.24
N GLY A 52 6.13 7.99 -4.41
CA GLY A 52 7.37 7.41 -3.90
C GLY A 52 7.10 6.58 -2.64
N ILE A 53 7.92 5.54 -2.44
CA ILE A 53 7.86 4.67 -1.26
C ILE A 53 9.26 4.39 -0.72
N VAL A 54 9.36 4.13 0.58
CA VAL A 54 10.58 3.66 1.23
C VAL A 54 10.34 2.26 1.79
N LEU A 55 11.13 1.30 1.32
CA LEU A 55 11.12 -0.08 1.79
C LEU A 55 12.11 -0.22 2.95
N PRO A 56 11.64 -0.47 4.18
CA PRO A 56 12.52 -0.50 5.34
C PRO A 56 13.34 -1.78 5.40
N CYS A 57 14.64 -1.63 5.72
CA CYS A 57 15.56 -2.71 6.04
C CYS A 57 16.59 -2.15 7.03
N SER A 58 16.73 -2.76 8.21
CA SER A 58 17.58 -2.24 9.29
C SER A 58 18.48 -3.31 9.87
N LEU A 59 19.72 -2.95 10.20
CA LEU A 59 20.68 -3.81 10.87
C LEU A 59 20.42 -3.87 12.38
N ARG A 60 20.55 -5.04 12.96
CA ARG A 60 20.52 -5.31 14.39
C ARG A 60 21.75 -6.13 14.84
N PRO A 61 22.57 -5.67 15.80
CA PRO A 61 22.52 -4.35 16.44
C PRO A 61 22.76 -3.22 15.41
N ARG A 62 22.31 -2.00 15.72
CA ARG A 62 22.53 -0.84 14.83
C ARG A 62 24.01 -0.57 14.66
N ARG A 63 24.52 -0.67 13.46
CA ARG A 63 25.90 -0.34 13.10
C ARG A 63 25.93 0.25 11.69
N SER A 64 26.95 1.05 11.40
CA SER A 64 27.09 1.67 10.09
C SER A 64 27.24 0.63 8.98
N ALA A 65 26.44 0.76 7.94
CA ALA A 65 26.50 -0.04 6.71
C ALA A 65 27.27 0.66 5.57
N THR A 66 27.92 1.78 5.81
CA THR A 66 28.59 2.59 4.77
C THR A 66 29.72 1.85 4.06
N ASN A 67 30.37 0.89 4.72
CA ASN A 67 31.43 0.07 4.16
C ASN A 67 30.95 -1.32 3.70
N MET A 68 29.68 -1.63 3.94
CA MET A 68 29.07 -2.90 3.56
C MET A 68 28.55 -2.84 2.13
N THR A 69 28.35 -4.01 1.53
CA THR A 69 27.64 -4.13 0.27
C THR A 69 26.15 -4.34 0.54
N VAL A 70 25.30 -3.52 -0.05
CA VAL A 70 23.84 -3.62 0.05
C VAL A 70 23.28 -3.88 -1.33
N THR A 71 22.51 -4.97 -1.46
CA THR A 71 21.88 -5.34 -2.73
C THR A 71 20.40 -5.57 -2.49
N TRP A 72 19.58 -4.84 -3.22
CA TRP A 72 18.15 -5.08 -3.30
C TRP A 72 17.82 -5.83 -4.57
N THR A 73 17.10 -6.92 -4.43
CA THR A 73 16.65 -7.73 -5.57
C THR A 73 15.15 -7.96 -5.52
N ARG A 74 14.57 -8.18 -6.69
CA ARG A 74 13.18 -8.58 -6.87
C ARG A 74 13.13 -9.69 -7.92
N VAL A 75 12.68 -10.89 -7.53
CA VAL A 75 12.75 -12.09 -8.35
C VAL A 75 14.22 -12.32 -8.80
N ALA A 76 14.56 -12.08 -10.05
CA ALA A 76 15.92 -12.20 -10.60
C ALA A 76 16.56 -10.84 -10.93
N ASP A 77 15.82 -9.74 -10.83
CA ASP A 77 16.30 -8.41 -11.18
C ASP A 77 17.00 -7.72 -10.01
N VAL A 78 18.11 -7.06 -10.27
CA VAL A 78 18.78 -6.19 -9.32
C VAL A 78 18.05 -4.83 -9.32
N VAL A 79 17.38 -4.53 -8.21
CA VAL A 79 16.65 -3.27 -8.03
C VAL A 79 17.61 -2.12 -7.72
N HIS A 80 18.56 -2.36 -6.80
CA HIS A 80 19.59 -1.39 -6.45
C HIS A 80 20.81 -2.10 -5.90
N HIS A 81 21.99 -1.59 -6.21
CA HIS A 81 23.23 -2.12 -5.69
C HIS A 81 24.12 -1.00 -5.20
N TYR A 82 24.49 -1.09 -3.91
CA TYR A 82 25.45 -0.21 -3.27
C TYR A 82 26.67 -1.02 -2.86
N GLY A 83 27.85 -0.57 -3.24
CA GLY A 83 29.12 -1.20 -2.91
C GLY A 83 30.27 -0.25 -3.16
N SER A 84 31.40 -0.47 -2.49
CA SER A 84 32.56 0.43 -2.56
C SER A 84 32.19 1.89 -2.20
N ARG A 85 31.28 2.10 -1.25
CA ARG A 85 30.78 3.39 -0.75
C ARG A 85 30.01 4.23 -1.79
N GLN A 86 29.50 3.61 -2.85
CA GLN A 86 28.76 4.30 -3.90
C GLN A 86 27.69 3.40 -4.53
N ASP A 87 26.70 4.03 -5.15
CA ASP A 87 25.68 3.33 -5.93
C ASP A 87 26.27 2.85 -7.25
N GLN A 88 26.06 1.58 -7.59
CA GLN A 88 26.55 0.96 -8.82
C GLN A 88 25.41 0.76 -9.81
N HIS A 89 25.15 1.79 -10.61
CA HIS A 89 24.05 1.80 -11.56
C HIS A 89 24.20 0.81 -12.72
N GLU A 90 25.43 0.35 -12.99
CA GLU A 90 25.71 -0.63 -14.06
C GLU A 90 25.09 -1.99 -13.77
N LYS A 91 25.03 -2.36 -12.49
CA LYS A 91 24.43 -3.63 -12.03
C LYS A 91 22.91 -3.58 -11.90
N GLN A 92 22.34 -2.39 -12.00
CA GLN A 92 20.90 -2.15 -11.78
C GLN A 92 20.08 -2.56 -13.01
N GLY A 93 18.99 -3.26 -12.77
CA GLY A 93 18.03 -3.62 -13.83
C GLY A 93 17.47 -2.38 -14.53
N PRO A 94 17.25 -2.45 -15.85
CA PRO A 94 16.83 -1.28 -16.63
C PRO A 94 15.54 -0.64 -16.16
N SER A 95 14.63 -1.42 -15.58
CA SER A 95 13.35 -0.92 -15.03
C SER A 95 13.49 -0.02 -13.80
N TYR A 96 14.62 -0.08 -13.10
CA TYR A 96 14.87 0.61 -11.84
C TYR A 96 15.88 1.75 -11.94
N ARG A 97 16.55 1.91 -13.09
CA ARG A 97 17.55 2.96 -13.29
C ARG A 97 16.96 4.36 -13.07
N GLY A 98 17.64 5.16 -12.24
CA GLY A 98 17.22 6.53 -11.93
C GLY A 98 15.97 6.66 -11.06
N ARG A 99 15.39 5.52 -10.58
CA ARG A 99 14.18 5.52 -9.74
C ARG A 99 14.43 5.08 -8.30
N THR A 100 15.60 4.54 -8.01
CA THR A 100 15.91 3.98 -6.70
C THR A 100 17.15 4.61 -6.09
N GLY A 101 17.22 4.62 -4.77
CA GLY A 101 18.36 5.15 -4.02
C GLY A 101 18.36 4.68 -2.58
N LEU A 102 19.54 4.77 -1.95
CA LEU A 102 19.74 4.56 -0.52
C LEU A 102 20.16 5.87 0.14
N SER A 103 19.62 6.16 1.35
CA SER A 103 20.07 7.32 2.12
C SER A 103 21.46 7.06 2.71
N LYS A 104 22.42 7.96 2.46
CA LYS A 104 23.76 7.87 3.04
C LYS A 104 23.74 8.03 4.56
N GLU A 105 22.88 8.92 5.06
CA GLU A 105 22.63 9.11 6.49
C GLU A 105 21.99 7.85 7.10
N GLY A 106 21.08 7.24 6.36
CA GLY A 106 20.47 5.95 6.70
C GLY A 106 21.53 4.86 6.84
N LEU A 107 22.40 4.70 5.85
CA LEU A 107 23.50 3.71 5.89
C LEU A 107 24.43 3.95 7.08
N ALA A 108 24.77 5.21 7.39
CA ALA A 108 25.60 5.55 8.54
C ALA A 108 24.95 5.16 9.88
N SER A 109 23.62 5.21 9.98
CA SER A 109 22.84 4.82 11.17
C SER A 109 22.41 3.35 11.19
N GLY A 110 22.81 2.55 10.19
CA GLY A 110 22.46 1.13 10.09
C GLY A 110 21.09 0.85 9.45
N SER A 111 20.60 1.78 8.63
CA SER A 111 19.41 1.58 7.83
C SER A 111 19.79 1.41 6.36
N ALA A 112 19.45 0.25 5.79
CA ALA A 112 19.62 -0.05 4.36
C ALA A 112 18.31 0.12 3.58
N ALA A 113 17.46 1.04 4.02
CA ALA A 113 16.14 1.29 3.44
C ALA A 113 16.26 1.77 1.98
N LEU A 114 15.47 1.15 1.09
CA LEU A 114 15.41 1.47 -0.32
C LEU A 114 14.29 2.47 -0.60
N SER A 115 14.62 3.60 -1.21
CA SER A 115 13.62 4.52 -1.76
C SER A 115 13.35 4.19 -3.23
N ILE A 116 12.07 4.12 -3.61
CA ILE A 116 11.62 3.98 -5.00
C ILE A 116 10.77 5.22 -5.31
N SER A 117 11.20 6.04 -6.25
CA SER A 117 10.40 7.15 -6.76
C SER A 117 9.43 6.63 -7.81
N THR A 118 8.20 7.11 -7.83
CA THR A 118 7.22 6.78 -8.87
C THR A 118 6.95 5.27 -8.98
N VAL A 119 6.27 4.72 -7.99
CA VAL A 119 5.89 3.30 -7.95
C VAL A 119 4.95 2.97 -9.10
N ARG A 120 5.19 1.83 -9.75
CA ARG A 120 4.40 1.31 -10.87
C ARG A 120 3.68 0.02 -10.45
N PRO A 121 2.57 -0.38 -11.08
CA PRO A 121 1.93 -1.67 -10.81
C PRO A 121 2.89 -2.86 -11.01
N ALA A 122 3.81 -2.73 -11.97
CA ALA A 122 4.84 -3.74 -12.23
C ALA A 122 5.88 -3.85 -11.11
N ASP A 123 5.94 -2.92 -10.16
CA ASP A 123 6.86 -2.98 -9.00
C ASP A 123 6.29 -3.83 -7.85
N GLU A 124 5.01 -4.24 -7.90
CA GLU A 124 4.39 -5.11 -6.92
C GLU A 124 5.09 -6.47 -6.81
N GLY A 125 5.28 -6.96 -5.60
CA GLY A 125 5.85 -8.27 -5.36
C GLY A 125 6.83 -8.32 -4.21
N GLN A 126 7.60 -9.42 -4.15
CA GLN A 126 8.54 -9.70 -3.08
C GLN A 126 9.91 -9.09 -3.39
N TYR A 127 10.45 -8.36 -2.40
CA TYR A 127 11.78 -7.77 -2.42
C TYR A 127 12.67 -8.42 -1.38
N ILE A 128 13.94 -8.56 -1.70
CA ILE A 128 14.98 -9.10 -0.82
C ILE A 128 16.03 -8.02 -0.61
N CYS A 129 16.21 -7.63 0.65
CA CYS A 129 17.32 -6.81 1.12
C CYS A 129 18.46 -7.76 1.52
N PHE A 130 19.59 -7.66 0.86
CA PHE A 130 20.80 -8.43 1.15
C PHE A 130 21.90 -7.48 1.56
N VAL A 131 22.54 -7.74 2.70
CA VAL A 131 23.68 -6.96 3.19
C VAL A 131 24.83 -7.89 3.48
N GLN A 132 26.01 -7.51 3.01
CA GLN A 132 27.25 -8.25 3.18
C GLN A 132 28.34 -7.39 3.83
N ASP A 133 28.98 -7.92 4.86
CA ASP A 133 30.12 -7.33 5.56
C ASP A 133 31.28 -8.34 5.56
N GLY A 134 32.20 -8.21 4.62
CA GLY A 134 33.26 -9.20 4.43
C GLY A 134 32.72 -10.57 4.04
N SER A 135 32.91 -11.57 4.92
CA SER A 135 32.39 -12.94 4.77
C SER A 135 30.95 -13.08 5.25
N ASP A 136 30.51 -12.22 6.19
CA ASP A 136 29.21 -12.30 6.82
C ASP A 136 28.15 -11.66 5.91
N HIS A 137 27.00 -12.31 5.83
CA HIS A 137 25.90 -11.81 5.02
C HIS A 137 24.56 -12.19 5.65
N GLU A 138 23.59 -11.32 5.47
CA GLU A 138 22.22 -11.51 5.95
C GLU A 138 21.23 -11.04 4.90
N ARG A 139 20.01 -11.54 4.99
CA ARG A 139 18.90 -11.17 4.10
C ARG A 139 17.61 -10.98 4.87
N ALA A 140 16.83 -10.00 4.44
CA ALA A 140 15.45 -9.79 4.88
C ALA A 140 14.55 -9.72 3.67
N THR A 141 13.38 -10.30 3.77
CA THR A 141 12.38 -10.33 2.70
C THR A 141 11.18 -9.49 3.11
N LEU A 142 10.62 -8.74 2.18
CA LEU A 142 9.40 -7.97 2.38
C LEU A 142 8.55 -8.01 1.11
N THR A 143 7.26 -7.73 1.25
CA THR A 143 6.32 -7.66 0.13
C THR A 143 5.86 -6.22 -0.06
N LEU A 144 5.88 -5.74 -1.30
CA LEU A 144 5.31 -4.48 -1.73
C LEU A 144 3.97 -4.74 -2.41
N GLU A 145 2.92 -4.09 -1.92
CA GLU A 145 1.58 -4.08 -2.52
C GLU A 145 1.31 -2.71 -3.14
N VAL A 146 0.85 -2.69 -4.40
CA VAL A 146 0.61 -1.45 -5.13
C VAL A 146 -0.88 -1.22 -5.32
N ALA A 147 -1.43 -0.22 -4.60
CA ALA A 147 -2.82 0.18 -4.75
C ALA A 147 -2.98 1.14 -5.94
N ALA A 148 -4.02 0.93 -6.74
CA ALA A 148 -4.43 1.90 -7.75
C ALA A 148 -4.88 3.21 -7.08
N PRO A 149 -4.57 4.40 -7.65
CA PRO A 149 -4.88 5.69 -7.03
C PRO A 149 -6.37 5.96 -6.85
N PHE A 150 -7.24 5.17 -7.47
CA PHE A 150 -8.71 5.30 -7.43
C PHE A 150 -9.43 4.04 -6.95
N SER A 151 -8.76 3.13 -6.27
CA SER A 151 -9.51 2.13 -5.51
C SER A 151 -10.15 2.83 -4.29
N LEU A 152 -11.09 3.77 -4.57
CA LEU A 152 -12.22 3.93 -3.69
C LEU A 152 -12.71 2.50 -3.51
N GLY A 153 -12.55 1.96 -2.31
CA GLY A 153 -13.16 0.68 -1.95
C GLY A 153 -14.68 0.83 -2.08
N VAL A 154 -15.14 0.81 -3.33
CA VAL A 154 -16.58 0.82 -3.61
C VAL A 154 -17.04 -0.54 -3.19
N PHE A 155 -17.42 -0.63 -1.93
CA PHE A 155 -18.00 -1.86 -1.41
C PHE A 155 -19.11 -2.30 -2.35
N PRO A 156 -19.15 -3.56 -2.81
CA PRO A 156 -20.15 -4.03 -3.78
C PRO A 156 -21.60 -3.73 -3.35
N TRP A 157 -21.85 -3.62 -2.04
CA TRP A 157 -23.15 -3.22 -1.52
C TRP A 157 -23.50 -1.74 -1.79
N MET A 158 -22.52 -0.81 -1.87
CA MET A 158 -22.78 0.58 -2.25
C MET A 158 -23.21 0.71 -3.70
N VAL A 159 -22.58 -0.06 -4.61
CA VAL A 159 -22.98 -0.12 -6.01
C VAL A 159 -24.41 -0.68 -6.11
N ALA A 160 -24.71 -1.75 -5.38
CA ALA A 160 -26.05 -2.32 -5.34
C ALA A 160 -27.08 -1.30 -4.83
N LEU A 161 -26.78 -0.55 -3.77
CA LEU A 161 -27.66 0.51 -3.27
C LEU A 161 -27.93 1.62 -4.30
N ILE A 162 -26.89 2.10 -4.98
CA ILE A 162 -27.04 3.14 -5.99
C ILE A 162 -27.92 2.63 -7.15
N VAL A 163 -27.66 1.41 -7.64
CA VAL A 163 -28.46 0.81 -8.72
C VAL A 163 -29.92 0.62 -8.31
N THR A 164 -30.17 0.14 -7.10
CA THR A 164 -31.55 -0.03 -6.60
C THR A 164 -32.27 1.31 -6.44
N LEU A 165 -31.61 2.35 -5.92
CA LEU A 165 -32.21 3.68 -5.80
C LEU A 165 -32.55 4.29 -7.16
N VAL A 166 -31.67 4.16 -8.15
CA VAL A 166 -31.93 4.63 -9.52
C VAL A 166 -33.10 3.89 -10.15
N ALA A 167 -33.18 2.57 -9.96
CA ALA A 167 -34.28 1.76 -10.44
C ALA A 167 -35.64 2.16 -9.77
N TRP A 168 -35.62 2.43 -8.48
CA TRP A 168 -36.81 2.91 -7.74
C TRP A 168 -37.27 4.28 -8.24
N MET A 169 -36.35 5.24 -8.41
CA MET A 169 -36.70 6.56 -8.93
C MET A 169 -37.24 6.47 -10.37
N GLY A 170 -36.68 5.61 -11.19
CA GLY A 170 -37.16 5.35 -12.55
C GLY A 170 -38.55 4.75 -12.57
N SER A 171 -38.86 3.79 -11.70
CA SER A 171 -40.18 3.17 -11.60
C SER A 171 -41.25 4.15 -11.11
N LEU A 172 -40.93 5.00 -10.13
CA LEU A 172 -41.83 6.04 -9.65
C LEU A 172 -42.14 7.07 -10.76
N GLY A 173 -41.14 7.48 -11.53
CA GLY A 173 -41.32 8.36 -12.67
C GLY A 173 -42.21 7.74 -13.75
N LEU A 174 -42.04 6.46 -14.06
CA LEU A 174 -42.87 5.75 -15.00
C LEU A 174 -44.32 5.63 -14.54
N ILE A 175 -44.55 5.29 -13.27
CA ILE A 175 -45.89 5.23 -12.67
C ILE A 175 -46.57 6.60 -12.76
N ALA A 176 -45.90 7.70 -12.38
CA ALA A 176 -46.44 9.05 -12.47
C ALA A 176 -46.79 9.43 -13.92
N TYR A 177 -45.95 9.04 -14.88
CA TYR A 177 -46.22 9.25 -16.30
C TYR A 177 -47.48 8.50 -16.78
N LEU A 178 -47.57 7.20 -16.44
CA LEU A 178 -48.74 6.39 -16.79
C LEU A 178 -50.03 6.89 -16.15
N LEU A 179 -50.01 7.31 -14.91
CA LEU A 179 -51.17 7.91 -14.25
C LEU A 179 -51.60 9.21 -14.94
N LYS A 180 -50.65 10.06 -15.32
CA LYS A 180 -50.93 11.29 -16.05
C LYS A 180 -51.47 11.01 -17.48
N ALA A 181 -50.93 10.01 -18.14
CA ALA A 181 -51.45 9.57 -19.46
C ALA A 181 -52.89 9.04 -19.36
N LYS A 182 -53.17 8.21 -18.33
CA LYS A 182 -54.51 7.68 -18.11
C LYS A 182 -55.52 8.79 -17.74
N ALA A 183 -55.11 9.78 -16.93
CA ALA A 183 -55.93 10.92 -16.60
C ALA A 183 -56.27 11.79 -17.81
N ARG A 184 -55.37 11.96 -18.78
CA ARG A 184 -55.66 12.63 -20.05
C ARG A 184 -56.67 11.87 -20.89
N GLN A 185 -56.53 10.54 -20.97
CA GLN A 185 -57.45 9.71 -21.75
C GLN A 185 -58.88 9.70 -21.13
N SER A 186 -59.00 9.74 -19.79
CA SER A 186 -60.30 9.80 -19.15
C SER A 186 -61.05 11.14 -19.37
N THR A 187 -60.31 12.25 -19.58
CA THR A 187 -60.95 13.56 -19.92
C THR A 187 -61.49 13.55 -21.37
N GLU A 188 -60.85 12.90 -22.30
CA GLU A 188 -61.34 12.78 -23.69
C GLU A 188 -62.61 11.92 -23.78
N TRP A 189 -62.76 10.87 -22.99
CA TRP A 189 -63.98 10.07 -22.94
C TRP A 189 -65.13 10.81 -22.22
N GLY A 190 -64.85 11.69 -21.27
CA GLY A 190 -65.86 12.54 -20.59
C GLY A 190 -66.51 13.56 -21.51
N GLU A 191 -65.73 14.14 -22.44
CA GLU A 191 -66.25 15.13 -23.37
C GLU A 191 -67.04 14.48 -24.53
N SER A 192 -66.67 13.25 -24.97
CA SER A 192 -67.37 12.56 -26.05
C SER A 192 -68.72 12.01 -25.61
N LEU A 193 -68.97 11.76 -24.34
CA LEU A 193 -70.27 11.30 -23.83
C LEU A 193 -71.28 12.43 -23.55
N PHE A 194 -70.83 13.68 -23.49
CA PHE A 194 -71.69 14.82 -23.13
C PHE A 194 -72.12 15.64 -24.34
N SER A 195 -71.62 15.38 -25.57
CA SER A 195 -71.80 16.29 -26.70
C SER A 195 -72.98 16.05 -27.66
N PRO A 196 -73.58 14.89 -27.86
CA PRO A 196 -74.71 14.81 -28.82
C PRO A 196 -76.12 14.87 -28.19
N HIS A 197 -76.31 14.56 -26.94
CA HIS A 197 -77.65 14.46 -26.40
C HIS A 197 -78.28 15.78 -25.83
N PHE A 198 -77.41 16.76 -25.50
CA PHE A 198 -77.87 18.03 -25.00
C PHE A 198 -78.27 19.04 -26.08
N GLN A 199 -77.91 18.83 -27.30
CA GLN A 199 -78.38 19.65 -28.45
C GLN A 199 -79.83 19.29 -28.88
N LEU A 200 -80.21 18.05 -28.67
CA LEU A 200 -81.57 17.61 -29.05
C LEU A 200 -82.64 18.11 -28.08
N VAL A 201 -82.29 18.36 -26.82
CA VAL A 201 -83.27 18.92 -25.81
C VAL A 201 -83.46 20.43 -26.01
N LYS A 202 -82.57 21.15 -26.61
CA LYS A 202 -82.65 22.58 -26.83
C LYS A 202 -83.50 22.98 -28.06
N LEU A 203 -83.74 22.03 -28.97
CA LEU A 203 -84.55 22.21 -30.16
C LEU A 203 -86.03 21.93 -29.94
N CYS A 204 -86.42 21.33 -28.78
CA CYS A 204 -87.84 21.08 -28.44
C CYS A 204 -88.42 22.11 -27.52
N SER A 205 -87.73 23.25 -27.19
CA SER A 205 -88.24 24.30 -26.26
C SER A 205 -88.88 25.49 -27.00
N HIS A 206 -89.15 25.40 -28.29
CA HIS A 206 -89.86 26.48 -28.98
C HIS A 206 -91.03 25.87 -29.79
N GLY A 207 -92.15 25.71 -29.15
CA GLY A 207 -93.38 25.37 -29.88
C GLY A 207 -94.30 24.41 -29.11
N ASN A 208 -95.15 24.90 -28.26
CA ASN A 208 -96.42 24.37 -27.81
C ASN A 208 -96.56 22.97 -27.18
N VAL A 209 -96.84 23.04 -25.85
CA VAL A 209 -97.88 22.28 -25.14
C VAL A 209 -98.35 20.97 -25.81
N PHE A 210 -97.92 19.86 -25.26
CA PHE A 210 -98.88 18.81 -24.87
C PHE A 210 -98.27 17.88 -23.82
N SER A 211 -99.09 17.73 -22.82
CA SER A 211 -99.00 16.81 -21.72
C SER A 211 -98.82 15.36 -22.18
N GLY A 212 -97.96 14.59 -21.55
CA GLY A 212 -97.88 13.15 -21.78
C GLY A 212 -96.78 12.50 -20.95
N VAL A 213 -97.09 12.15 -19.73
CA VAL A 213 -96.46 11.12 -18.91
C VAL A 213 -96.42 9.84 -19.71
N PHE A 214 -95.24 9.17 -19.79
CA PHE A 214 -95.16 7.70 -19.70
C PHE A 214 -93.75 7.21 -19.50
N PHE A 215 -93.54 6.54 -18.36
CA PHE A 215 -92.61 5.49 -17.94
C PHE A 215 -91.16 5.53 -18.43
#